data_fb7804cd44bf85a28c7532aa07277aeb
#
_entry.id   fb7804cd44bf85a28c7532aa07277aeb
#
_cell.length_a   1.000
_cell.length_b   1.000
_cell.length_c   1.000
_cell.angle_alpha   90.00
_cell.angle_beta   90.00
_cell.angle_gamma   90.00
#
_symmetry.space_group_name_H-M   'P 1'
#
loop_
_entity.id
_entity.type
_entity.pdbx_description
1 polymer ?
#
loop_
_entity_poly.entity_id
_entity_poly.type
_entity_poly.pdbx_seq_one_letter_code
_entity_poly.pdbx_strand_id
1 'polypeptide(L)'
;MTGYGLRVLVTAASRHGATQEIAVAIASRLTESPAGRAAGLTAVAVPVGQDADPSGFTAVVLGSAVYAGRWLESARTYAATRAGGLRQRPVWLFSSGPIGEPPFPPDEPHDVAAMLQLTGAHGHRVFPGRLEKARLGFGERAMVTAMRAPLGDFRNWTDINAWADDIAAELVGATTAPAVGRP
;
A
#
# COMPACT_ATOMS: atom_id res chain seq x y z
N MET A 1 -1.32 -32.00 7.72
CA MET A 1 -2.08 -30.77 7.49
C MET A 1 -1.10 -29.74 6.91
N THR A 2 -1.10 -29.58 5.61
CA THR A 2 -0.30 -28.58 4.93
C THR A 2 -0.92 -27.20 5.22
N GLY A 3 -0.47 -26.56 6.30
CA GLY A 3 -0.80 -25.18 6.57
C GLY A 3 -0.25 -24.35 5.41
N TYR A 4 -1.12 -23.79 4.59
CA TYR A 4 -0.72 -22.77 3.61
C TYR A 4 -0.12 -21.63 4.42
N GLY A 5 1.21 -21.41 4.29
CA GLY A 5 1.90 -20.34 4.98
C GLY A 5 1.25 -18.99 4.63
N LEU A 6 1.33 -18.02 5.55
CA LEU A 6 0.85 -16.68 5.32
C LEU A 6 1.56 -16.06 4.12
N ARG A 7 0.83 -15.74 3.07
CA ARG A 7 1.37 -15.13 1.85
C ARG A 7 0.69 -13.78 1.61
N VAL A 8 1.45 -12.72 1.54
CA VAL A 8 0.94 -11.35 1.35
C VAL A 8 1.34 -10.82 -0.02
N LEU A 9 0.36 -10.36 -0.77
CA LEU A 9 0.59 -9.56 -1.97
C LEU A 9 0.66 -8.09 -1.57
N VAL A 10 1.75 -7.43 -1.88
CA VAL A 10 1.86 -5.97 -1.82
C VAL A 10 1.82 -5.46 -3.25
N THR A 11 0.80 -4.70 -3.61
CA THR A 11 0.67 -4.18 -4.97
C THR A 11 0.41 -2.68 -4.95
N ALA A 12 1.00 -1.96 -5.88
CA ALA A 12 0.86 -0.51 -5.91
C ALA A 12 0.90 0.04 -7.33
N ALA A 13 0.17 1.15 -7.52
CA ALA A 13 0.28 1.98 -8.71
C ALA A 13 1.24 3.14 -8.43
N SER A 14 2.25 3.27 -9.27
CA SER A 14 3.28 4.30 -9.15
C SER A 14 3.57 4.92 -10.51
N ARG A 15 3.72 6.24 -10.55
CA ARG A 15 4.04 6.95 -11.80
C ARG A 15 5.54 7.09 -12.02
N HIS A 16 6.28 7.37 -10.94
CA HIS A 16 7.72 7.64 -10.98
C HIS A 16 8.53 6.71 -10.06
N GLY A 17 7.96 5.60 -9.64
CA GLY A 17 8.63 4.55 -8.87
C GLY A 17 8.63 4.72 -7.35
N ALA A 18 8.38 5.92 -6.81
CA ALA A 18 8.46 6.17 -5.37
C ALA A 18 7.48 5.30 -4.55
N THR A 19 6.23 5.17 -5.00
CA THR A 19 5.22 4.31 -4.36
C THR A 19 5.56 2.83 -4.49
N GLN A 20 6.16 2.42 -5.60
CA GLN A 20 6.61 1.05 -5.77
C GLN A 20 7.77 0.70 -4.83
N GLU A 21 8.68 1.63 -4.58
CA GLU A 21 9.74 1.45 -3.59
C GLU A 21 9.16 1.27 -2.17
N ILE A 22 8.10 2.01 -1.82
CA ILE A 22 7.36 1.80 -0.56
C ILE A 22 6.76 0.39 -0.53
N ALA A 23 6.12 -0.06 -1.60
CA ALA A 23 5.54 -1.40 -1.67
C ALA A 23 6.59 -2.51 -1.47
N VAL A 24 7.77 -2.34 -2.08
CA VAL A 24 8.91 -3.27 -1.90
C VAL A 24 9.38 -3.28 -0.44
N ALA A 25 9.52 -2.11 0.18
CA ALA A 25 9.93 -2.02 1.58
C ALA A 25 8.91 -2.67 2.52
N ILE A 26 7.61 -2.47 2.30
CA ILE A 26 6.54 -3.13 3.05
C ILE A 26 6.64 -4.65 2.90
N ALA A 27 6.81 -5.18 1.70
CA ALA A 27 6.92 -6.62 1.47
C ALA A 27 8.14 -7.23 2.17
N SER A 28 9.31 -6.58 2.07
CA SER A 28 10.51 -7.01 2.80
C SER A 28 10.27 -7.00 4.30
N ARG A 29 9.72 -5.90 4.83
CA ARG A 29 9.49 -5.78 6.27
C ARG A 29 8.47 -6.77 6.80
N LEU A 30 7.38 -7.04 6.09
CA LEU A 30 6.40 -8.07 6.45
C LEU A 30 7.07 -9.44 6.67
N THR A 31 7.96 -9.82 5.75
CA THR A 31 8.70 -11.08 5.83
C THR A 31 9.74 -11.07 6.97
N GLU A 32 10.41 -9.95 7.17
CA GLU A 32 11.54 -9.81 8.11
C GLU A 32 11.12 -9.41 9.52
N SER A 33 9.89 -8.97 9.74
CA SER A 33 9.37 -8.60 11.06
C SER A 33 9.46 -9.77 12.04
N PRO A 34 9.55 -9.51 13.34
CA PRO A 34 9.56 -10.59 14.35
C PRO A 34 8.35 -11.51 14.21
N ALA A 35 7.14 -10.96 14.02
CA ALA A 35 5.92 -11.74 13.84
C ALA A 35 5.93 -12.53 12.51
N GLY A 36 6.37 -11.89 11.42
CA GLY A 36 6.46 -12.54 10.11
C GLY A 36 7.42 -13.73 10.10
N ARG A 37 8.62 -13.56 10.65
CA ARG A 37 9.60 -14.66 10.78
C ARG A 37 9.08 -15.80 11.63
N ALA A 38 8.47 -15.50 12.77
CA ALA A 38 7.94 -16.51 13.66
C ALA A 38 6.83 -17.35 13.02
N ALA A 39 6.02 -16.74 12.14
CA ALA A 39 4.91 -17.39 11.44
C ALA A 39 5.29 -17.96 10.05
N GLY A 40 6.52 -17.75 9.58
CA GLY A 40 6.92 -18.13 8.23
C GLY A 40 6.16 -17.35 7.15
N LEU A 41 5.79 -16.09 7.43
CA LEU A 41 5.11 -15.20 6.49
C LEU A 41 6.04 -14.88 5.32
N THR A 42 5.48 -14.93 4.12
CA THR A 42 6.16 -14.47 2.90
C THR A 42 5.36 -13.36 2.25
N ALA A 43 6.04 -12.34 1.73
CA ALA A 43 5.40 -11.25 1.02
C ALA A 43 6.16 -10.93 -0.26
N VAL A 44 5.41 -10.55 -1.30
CA VAL A 44 5.97 -10.11 -2.59
C VAL A 44 5.36 -8.80 -3.02
N ALA A 45 6.18 -7.95 -3.62
CA ALA A 45 5.72 -6.69 -4.21
C ALA A 45 5.58 -6.84 -5.72
N VAL A 46 4.37 -6.65 -6.24
CA VAL A 46 4.05 -6.74 -7.68
C VAL A 46 3.34 -5.46 -8.11
N PRO A 47 3.83 -4.72 -9.12
CA PRO A 47 3.10 -3.56 -9.63
C PRO A 47 1.70 -3.90 -10.13
N VAL A 48 0.73 -3.02 -9.93
CA VAL A 48 -0.67 -3.20 -10.35
C VAL A 48 -0.81 -3.63 -11.82
N GLY A 49 0.06 -3.17 -12.71
CA GLY A 49 0.03 -3.51 -14.14
C GLY A 49 0.68 -4.85 -14.52
N GLN A 50 1.21 -5.64 -13.58
CA GLN A 50 1.96 -6.88 -13.83
C GLN A 50 1.25 -8.12 -13.28
N ASP A 51 -0.05 -8.27 -13.58
CA ASP A 51 -0.87 -9.44 -13.20
C ASP A 51 -0.81 -9.76 -11.70
N ALA A 52 -1.03 -8.73 -10.87
CA ALA A 52 -1.11 -8.87 -9.42
C ALA A 52 -2.43 -9.57 -9.01
N ASP A 53 -2.52 -10.87 -9.27
CA ASP A 53 -3.71 -11.66 -8.91
C ASP A 53 -3.74 -11.97 -7.42
N PRO A 54 -4.75 -11.49 -6.66
CA PRO A 54 -4.84 -11.73 -5.23
C PRO A 54 -5.21 -13.17 -4.86
N SER A 55 -5.68 -14.00 -5.79
CA SER A 55 -6.25 -15.33 -5.50
C SER A 55 -5.26 -16.29 -4.82
N GLY A 56 -3.96 -16.15 -5.11
CA GLY A 56 -2.89 -16.96 -4.53
C GLY A 56 -2.36 -16.48 -3.18
N PHE A 57 -2.98 -15.44 -2.59
CA PHE A 57 -2.48 -14.80 -1.36
C PHE A 57 -3.51 -14.83 -0.24
N THR A 58 -3.04 -14.89 0.99
CA THR A 58 -3.87 -14.86 2.19
C THR A 58 -4.29 -13.45 2.59
N ALA A 59 -3.52 -12.44 2.20
CA ALA A 59 -3.80 -11.04 2.46
C ALA A 59 -3.22 -10.13 1.37
N VAL A 60 -3.70 -8.91 1.29
CA VAL A 60 -3.26 -7.91 0.29
C VAL A 60 -2.99 -6.55 0.95
N VAL A 61 -1.90 -5.93 0.54
CA VAL A 61 -1.64 -4.51 0.77
C VAL A 61 -1.70 -3.81 -0.58
N LEU A 62 -2.65 -2.89 -0.76
CA LEU A 62 -2.84 -2.16 -2.01
C LEU A 62 -2.53 -0.68 -1.82
N GLY A 63 -1.65 -0.15 -2.65
CA GLY A 63 -1.25 1.24 -2.60
C GLY A 63 -1.39 2.00 -3.91
N SER A 64 -1.41 3.31 -3.81
CA SER A 64 -1.36 4.20 -4.97
C SER A 64 -0.62 5.49 -4.68
N ALA A 65 0.09 5.96 -5.70
CA ALA A 65 0.47 7.36 -5.75
C ALA A 65 -0.79 8.24 -5.85
N VAL A 66 -0.70 9.45 -5.28
CA VAL A 66 -1.79 10.43 -5.30
C VAL A 66 -1.43 11.57 -6.24
N TYR A 67 -2.33 11.87 -7.16
CA TYR A 67 -2.24 13.00 -8.08
C TYR A 67 -3.57 13.76 -8.08
N ALA A 68 -3.50 15.07 -7.96
CA ALA A 68 -4.68 15.94 -7.86
C ALA A 68 -5.70 15.43 -6.81
N GLY A 69 -5.23 14.96 -5.66
CA GLY A 69 -6.06 14.47 -4.56
C GLY A 69 -6.72 13.12 -4.81
N ARG A 70 -6.29 12.36 -5.82
CA ARG A 70 -6.87 11.06 -6.19
C ARG A 70 -5.81 9.99 -6.40
N TRP A 71 -6.20 8.75 -6.18
CA TRP A 71 -5.44 7.58 -6.58
C TRP A 71 -5.28 7.50 -8.11
N LEU A 72 -4.21 6.93 -8.57
CA LEU A 72 -4.02 6.63 -10.00
C LEU A 72 -5.16 5.74 -10.51
N GLU A 73 -5.58 5.99 -11.74
CA GLU A 73 -6.65 5.22 -12.38
C GLU A 73 -6.39 3.72 -12.39
N SER A 74 -5.15 3.31 -12.62
CA SER A 74 -4.75 1.90 -12.61
C SER A 74 -5.02 1.22 -11.27
N ALA A 75 -4.78 1.89 -10.14
CA ALA A 75 -5.08 1.34 -8.82
C ALA A 75 -6.60 1.26 -8.56
N ARG A 76 -7.34 2.28 -8.97
CA ARG A 76 -8.81 2.30 -8.85
C ARG A 76 -9.46 1.19 -9.69
N THR A 77 -8.99 1.03 -10.93
CA THR A 77 -9.45 -0.03 -11.83
C THR A 77 -9.11 -1.41 -11.28
N TYR A 78 -7.89 -1.59 -10.76
CA TYR A 78 -7.49 -2.83 -10.08
C TYR A 78 -8.42 -3.16 -8.92
N ALA A 79 -8.67 -2.21 -8.02
CA ALA A 79 -9.56 -2.39 -6.89
C ALA A 79 -10.98 -2.77 -7.33
N ALA A 80 -11.51 -2.12 -8.38
CA ALA A 80 -12.84 -2.39 -8.90
C ALA A 80 -12.94 -3.77 -9.55
N THR A 81 -11.98 -4.14 -10.39
CA THR A 81 -11.99 -5.43 -11.11
C THR A 81 -11.72 -6.62 -10.20
N ARG A 82 -10.98 -6.42 -9.10
CA ARG A 82 -10.62 -7.46 -8.14
C ARG A 82 -11.41 -7.38 -6.82
N ALA A 83 -12.42 -6.53 -6.72
CA ALA A 83 -13.18 -6.28 -5.48
C ALA A 83 -13.70 -7.57 -4.83
N GLY A 84 -14.25 -8.50 -5.61
CA GLY A 84 -14.73 -9.78 -5.09
C GLY A 84 -13.65 -10.62 -4.43
N GLY A 85 -12.48 -10.69 -5.03
CA GLY A 85 -11.32 -11.40 -4.48
C GLY A 85 -10.71 -10.67 -3.27
N LEU A 86 -10.66 -9.34 -3.30
CA LEU A 86 -10.14 -8.54 -2.21
C LEU A 86 -11.00 -8.68 -0.94
N ARG A 87 -12.32 -8.65 -1.06
CA ARG A 87 -13.25 -8.80 0.07
C ARG A 87 -13.20 -10.15 0.79
N GLN A 88 -12.61 -11.15 0.17
CA GLN A 88 -12.49 -12.50 0.75
C GLN A 88 -11.26 -12.67 1.65
N ARG A 89 -10.47 -11.62 1.83
CA ARG A 89 -9.22 -11.66 2.59
C ARG A 89 -8.95 -10.33 3.30
N PRO A 90 -8.10 -10.30 4.32
CA PRO A 90 -7.62 -9.06 4.91
C PRO A 90 -6.94 -8.17 3.88
N VAL A 91 -7.33 -6.90 3.83
CA VAL A 91 -6.77 -5.88 2.93
C VAL A 91 -6.41 -4.64 3.72
N TRP A 92 -5.26 -4.04 3.43
CA TRP A 92 -4.85 -2.72 3.91
C TRP A 92 -4.54 -1.83 2.72
N LEU A 93 -4.84 -0.55 2.87
CA LEU A 93 -4.62 0.45 1.83
C LEU A 93 -3.54 1.43 2.25
N PHE A 94 -2.76 1.94 1.28
CA PHE A 94 -1.90 3.09 1.53
C PHE A 94 -1.88 4.06 0.36
N SER A 95 -1.72 5.33 0.68
CA SER A 95 -1.47 6.41 -0.29
C SER A 95 -0.05 6.92 -0.14
N SER A 96 0.57 7.27 -1.25
CA SER A 96 1.86 7.96 -1.26
C SER A 96 1.72 9.25 -2.05
N GLY A 97 1.96 10.40 -1.40
CA GLY A 97 1.77 11.62 -2.13
C GLY A 97 2.04 12.94 -1.44
N PRO A 98 1.70 13.17 -0.19
CA PRO A 98 2.07 14.42 0.46
C PRO A 98 3.57 14.66 0.36
N ILE A 99 3.96 15.90 0.06
CA ILE A 99 5.36 16.32 -0.05
C ILE A 99 5.57 17.59 0.79
N GLY A 100 6.80 17.82 1.25
CA GLY A 100 7.16 19.01 2.01
C GLY A 100 6.86 18.91 3.50
N GLU A 101 7.29 19.95 4.22
CA GLU A 101 7.03 20.15 5.65
C GLU A 101 6.48 21.57 5.87
N PRO A 102 5.20 21.70 6.28
CA PRO A 102 4.23 20.62 6.51
C PRO A 102 3.82 19.88 5.22
N PRO A 103 3.33 18.62 5.33
CA PRO A 103 2.91 17.85 4.17
C PRO A 103 1.81 18.53 3.36
N PHE A 104 1.95 18.56 2.02
CA PHE A 104 0.94 19.10 1.12
C PHE A 104 0.60 18.10 0.00
N PRO A 105 -0.67 17.87 -0.33
CA PRO A 105 -1.87 18.37 0.37
C PRO A 105 -2.02 17.71 1.77
N PRO A 106 -2.64 18.43 2.73
CA PRO A 106 -2.80 17.94 4.10
C PRO A 106 -3.92 16.91 4.23
N ASP A 107 -4.85 16.90 3.26
CA ASP A 107 -6.06 16.10 3.31
C ASP A 107 -5.87 14.70 2.74
N GLU A 108 -6.68 13.76 3.24
CA GLU A 108 -6.75 12.40 2.70
C GLU A 108 -7.27 12.43 1.25
N PRO A 109 -6.79 11.55 0.35
CA PRO A 109 -7.28 11.49 -1.02
C PRO A 109 -8.80 11.26 -1.07
N HIS A 110 -9.48 11.94 -1.99
CA HIS A 110 -10.93 12.00 -2.08
C HIS A 110 -11.60 10.64 -2.33
N ASP A 111 -10.89 9.68 -2.89
CA ASP A 111 -11.41 8.37 -3.26
C ASP A 111 -11.11 7.27 -2.24
N VAL A 112 -10.40 7.57 -1.15
CA VAL A 112 -10.02 6.55 -0.14
C VAL A 112 -11.24 5.93 0.53
N ALA A 113 -12.23 6.72 0.92
CA ALA A 113 -13.45 6.20 1.54
C ALA A 113 -14.17 5.19 0.62
N ALA A 114 -14.26 5.50 -0.67
CA ALA A 114 -14.83 4.60 -1.65
C ALA A 114 -13.98 3.32 -1.83
N MET A 115 -12.65 3.44 -1.80
CA MET A 115 -11.74 2.29 -1.89
C MET A 115 -11.84 1.38 -0.67
N LEU A 116 -11.94 1.94 0.53
CA LEU A 116 -12.17 1.17 1.76
C LEU A 116 -13.46 0.34 1.68
N GLN A 117 -14.56 0.96 1.26
CA GLN A 117 -15.85 0.28 1.08
C GLN A 117 -15.79 -0.79 -0.01
N LEU A 118 -15.15 -0.48 -1.14
CA LEU A 118 -15.07 -1.36 -2.28
C LEU A 118 -14.28 -2.64 -1.98
N THR A 119 -13.16 -2.50 -1.29
CA THR A 119 -12.24 -3.61 -0.99
C THR A 119 -12.52 -4.33 0.31
N GLY A 120 -13.28 -3.70 1.22
CA GLY A 120 -13.47 -4.19 2.59
C GLY A 120 -12.20 -4.07 3.44
N ALA A 121 -11.32 -3.12 3.12
CA ALA A 121 -10.03 -2.98 3.78
C ALA A 121 -10.16 -2.60 5.26
N HIS A 122 -9.23 -3.11 6.07
CA HIS A 122 -9.16 -2.89 7.52
C HIS A 122 -8.75 -1.45 7.87
N GLY A 123 -8.02 -0.78 6.98
CA GLY A 123 -7.58 0.59 7.20
C GLY A 123 -6.79 1.16 6.03
N HIS A 124 -6.46 2.44 6.17
CA HIS A 124 -5.69 3.21 5.20
C HIS A 124 -4.58 4.00 5.91
N ARG A 125 -3.42 4.08 5.29
CA ARG A 125 -2.29 4.88 5.76
C ARG A 125 -1.81 5.82 4.65
N VAL A 126 -1.49 7.05 5.02
CA VAL A 126 -0.86 8.02 4.12
C VAL A 126 0.62 8.11 4.46
N PHE A 127 1.48 7.95 3.46
CA PHE A 127 2.90 8.17 3.58
C PHE A 127 3.34 9.37 2.74
N PRO A 128 4.26 10.21 3.23
CA PRO A 128 4.91 11.20 2.40
C PRO A 128 5.53 10.57 1.16
N GLY A 129 5.57 11.34 0.09
CA GLY A 129 6.13 10.92 -1.18
C GLY A 129 7.52 11.44 -1.45
N ARG A 130 7.97 11.24 -2.68
CA ARG A 130 9.21 11.78 -3.23
C ARG A 130 8.91 12.54 -4.51
N LEU A 131 9.48 13.72 -4.64
CA LEU A 131 9.38 14.55 -5.83
C LEU A 131 10.78 14.93 -6.32
N GLU A 132 11.26 14.27 -7.35
CA GLU A 132 12.57 14.51 -7.95
C GLU A 132 12.41 15.06 -9.37
N LYS A 133 12.98 16.25 -9.62
CA LYS A 133 12.89 16.93 -10.91
C LYS A 133 13.38 16.08 -12.10
N ALA A 134 14.39 15.25 -11.86
CA ALA A 134 14.96 14.37 -12.89
C ALA A 134 13.99 13.30 -13.39
N ARG A 135 13.00 12.91 -12.57
CA ARG A 135 12.01 11.87 -12.88
C ARG A 135 10.72 12.42 -13.50
N LEU A 136 10.56 13.75 -13.53
CA LEU A 136 9.36 14.41 -14.05
C LEU A 136 9.46 14.62 -15.57
N GLY A 137 8.32 14.47 -16.25
CA GLY A 137 8.16 14.89 -17.62
C GLY A 137 8.21 16.42 -17.79
N PHE A 138 8.31 16.90 -19.03
CA PHE A 138 8.42 18.34 -19.29
C PHE A 138 7.25 19.15 -18.72
N GLY A 139 5.99 18.70 -18.95
CA GLY A 139 4.79 19.36 -18.42
C GLY A 139 4.71 19.33 -16.88
N GLU A 140 5.11 18.21 -16.27
CA GLU A 140 5.13 18.08 -14.81
C GLU A 140 6.18 19.00 -14.18
N ARG A 141 7.34 19.16 -14.81
CA ARG A 141 8.39 20.11 -14.35
C ARG A 141 7.89 21.55 -14.37
N ALA A 142 7.15 21.94 -15.42
CA ALA A 142 6.55 23.26 -15.53
C ALA A 142 5.52 23.49 -14.41
N MET A 143 4.66 22.51 -14.17
CA MET A 143 3.65 22.56 -13.10
C MET A 143 4.28 22.67 -11.71
N VAL A 144 5.23 21.79 -11.38
CA VAL A 144 5.95 21.79 -10.10
C VAL A 144 6.67 23.11 -9.85
N THR A 145 7.27 23.70 -10.90
CA THR A 145 7.95 25.00 -10.83
C THR A 145 6.93 26.12 -10.60
N ALA A 146 5.79 26.12 -11.32
CA ALA A 146 4.74 27.12 -11.16
C ALA A 146 4.10 27.08 -9.78
N MET A 147 3.89 25.89 -9.22
CA MET A 147 3.34 25.67 -7.88
C MET A 147 4.35 25.84 -6.77
N ARG A 148 5.63 26.05 -7.08
CA ARG A 148 6.73 26.07 -6.10
C ARG A 148 6.73 24.87 -5.17
N ALA A 149 6.37 23.69 -5.71
CA ALA A 149 6.30 22.47 -4.92
C ALA A 149 7.70 22.10 -4.39
N PRO A 150 7.83 21.70 -3.11
CA PRO A 150 9.12 21.30 -2.55
C PRO A 150 9.63 20.05 -3.25
N LEU A 151 10.90 20.07 -3.66
CA LEU A 151 11.59 18.92 -4.21
C LEU A 151 12.32 18.17 -3.10
N GLY A 152 12.30 16.84 -3.14
CA GLY A 152 13.01 16.01 -2.19
C GLY A 152 12.36 14.64 -1.98
N ASP A 153 12.98 13.88 -1.11
CA ASP A 153 12.46 12.60 -0.61
C ASP A 153 11.96 12.82 0.83
N PHE A 154 10.65 12.80 1.00
CA PHE A 154 9.98 13.05 2.28
C PHE A 154 9.47 11.76 2.93
N ARG A 155 9.77 10.61 2.35
CA ARG A 155 9.32 9.31 2.85
C ARG A 155 9.94 9.01 4.21
N ASN A 156 9.09 8.58 5.15
CA ASN A 156 9.54 8.15 6.47
C ASN A 156 9.60 6.62 6.53
N TRP A 157 10.79 6.07 6.34
CA TRP A 157 11.00 4.63 6.33
C TRP A 157 10.72 3.95 7.69
N THR A 158 10.88 4.68 8.79
CA THR A 158 10.54 4.19 10.12
C THR A 158 9.04 3.95 10.24
N ASP A 159 8.22 4.90 9.79
CA ASP A 159 6.75 4.77 9.83
C ASP A 159 6.25 3.68 8.87
N ILE A 160 6.85 3.58 7.69
CA ILE A 160 6.52 2.54 6.71
C ILE A 160 6.80 1.15 7.30
N ASN A 161 7.96 0.97 7.91
CA ASN A 161 8.34 -0.29 8.52
C ASN A 161 7.49 -0.62 9.76
N ALA A 162 7.20 0.35 10.61
CA ALA A 162 6.33 0.16 11.78
C ALA A 162 4.92 -0.29 11.36
N TRP A 163 4.36 0.32 10.31
CA TRP A 163 3.07 -0.08 9.80
C TRP A 163 3.07 -1.51 9.21
N ALA A 164 4.14 -1.91 8.55
CA ALA A 164 4.29 -3.29 8.09
C ALA A 164 4.41 -4.28 9.26
N ASP A 165 5.08 -3.90 10.35
CA ASP A 165 5.13 -4.71 11.59
C ASP A 165 3.75 -4.89 12.20
N ASP A 166 2.93 -3.82 12.25
CA ASP A 166 1.56 -3.87 12.76
C ASP A 166 0.69 -4.82 11.92
N ILE A 167 0.79 -4.74 10.59
CA ILE A 167 0.07 -5.65 9.66
C ILE A 167 0.50 -7.10 9.91
N ALA A 168 1.80 -7.37 10.03
CA ALA A 168 2.30 -8.72 10.28
C ALA A 168 1.77 -9.27 11.61
N ALA A 169 1.79 -8.47 12.66
CA ALA A 169 1.27 -8.85 13.97
C ALA A 169 -0.24 -9.14 13.94
N GLU A 170 -1.02 -8.30 13.27
CA GLU A 170 -2.47 -8.48 13.10
C GLU A 170 -2.79 -9.77 12.35
N LEU A 171 -2.11 -10.04 11.23
CA LEU A 171 -2.29 -11.26 10.44
C LEU A 171 -1.96 -12.53 11.23
N VAL A 172 -0.86 -12.53 11.96
CA VAL A 172 -0.45 -13.67 12.77
C VAL A 172 -1.40 -13.87 13.94
N GLY A 173 -1.82 -12.78 14.60
CA GLY A 173 -2.78 -12.83 15.71
C GLY A 173 -4.15 -13.39 15.27
N ALA A 174 -4.64 -12.99 14.11
CA ALA A 174 -5.90 -13.50 13.56
C ALA A 174 -5.86 -15.00 13.23
N THR A 175 -4.68 -15.52 12.83
CA THR A 175 -4.51 -16.93 12.48
C THR A 175 -4.38 -17.82 13.74
N THR A 176 -3.89 -17.27 14.85
CA THR A 176 -3.67 -18.00 16.11
C THR A 176 -4.87 -17.92 17.05
N ALA A 177 -5.84 -17.06 16.80
CA ALA A 177 -7.05 -16.98 17.61
C ALA A 177 -7.85 -18.29 17.48
N PRO A 178 -8.21 -18.98 18.60
CA PRO A 178 -9.05 -20.17 18.53
C PRO A 178 -10.40 -19.79 17.92
N ALA A 179 -10.89 -20.62 16.99
CA ALA A 179 -12.24 -20.46 16.45
C ALA A 179 -13.23 -20.50 17.62
N VAL A 180 -13.75 -19.35 18.01
CA VAL A 180 -14.85 -19.29 18.99
C VAL A 180 -16.03 -19.93 18.33
N GLY A 181 -16.38 -21.14 18.81
CA GLY A 181 -17.52 -21.89 18.33
C GLY A 181 -18.77 -21.01 18.40
N ARG A 182 -19.41 -20.82 17.26
CA ARG A 182 -20.77 -20.29 17.23
C ARG A 182 -21.69 -21.34 17.84
N PRO A 183 -22.57 -20.95 18.76
CA PRO A 183 -23.61 -21.81 19.31
C PRO A 183 -24.62 -22.23 18.23
#